data_8104f40e2263b9bcf9cfcb65c099d00f
#
_entry.id   8104f40e2263b9bcf9cfcb65c099d00f
#
_cell.length_a   1.000
_cell.length_b   1.000
_cell.length_c   1.000
_cell.angle_alpha   90.00
_cell.angle_beta   90.00
_cell.angle_gamma   90.00
#
_symmetry.space_group_name_H-M   'P 1'
#
loop_
_entity.id
_entity.type
_entity.pdbx_description
1 polymer ?
#
loop_
_entity_poly.entity_id
_entity_poly.type
_entity_poly.pdbx_seq_one_letter_code
_entity_poly.pdbx_strand_id
1 'polypeptide(L)'
;MVISPGYTFLAGLVYFLGFLPAAWFWYRILNWLGQEVTFFRALRAYCIGQLGKYVPGKAWVVILRTSLVQGEQVQPAMAAAGVFLETLTMMSVGGVLAVLYLIINLRGNPQLFWLAVGLFVIVTLPTLPPFFRPILRFIARKGKREEVVVAIEKLGFARLAQGWLAMVLLWTAYGLSLSLTLQSLGMKGAMMFSQLPNMVAAVSLATVAGFLVLFLPGGLGAREFVLIAVLVPALGDQVVCSSGISSVELLAVIGAGLLRVIWLITEIVVAGVFWLTLVIGTFFRLPGVTGRLQKDAPSPEPCGIEAQK
;
A
#
# COMPACT_ATOMS: atom_id res chain seq x y z
N MET A 1 -0.77 21.85 -24.25
CA MET A 1 -0.30 20.60 -23.63
C MET A 1 -1.43 19.59 -23.69
N VAL A 2 -1.27 18.46 -24.37
CA VAL A 2 -2.31 17.44 -24.49
C VAL A 2 -1.87 16.25 -23.63
N ILE A 3 -2.62 16.00 -22.55
CA ILE A 3 -2.38 14.83 -21.69
C ILE A 3 -3.00 13.62 -22.37
N SER A 4 -2.24 12.53 -22.51
CA SER A 4 -2.73 11.28 -23.10
C SER A 4 -3.62 10.53 -22.12
N PRO A 5 -4.94 10.39 -22.36
CA PRO A 5 -5.85 9.74 -21.41
C PRO A 5 -5.56 8.26 -21.23
N GLY A 6 -5.04 7.57 -22.26
CA GLY A 6 -4.69 6.16 -22.18
C GLY A 6 -3.55 5.88 -21.19
N TYR A 7 -2.47 6.64 -21.24
CA TYR A 7 -1.37 6.51 -20.30
C TYR A 7 -1.77 6.93 -18.88
N THR A 8 -2.63 7.95 -18.75
CA THR A 8 -3.17 8.40 -17.45
C THR A 8 -3.99 7.28 -16.79
N PHE A 9 -4.88 6.65 -17.56
CA PHE A 9 -5.67 5.50 -17.08
C PHE A 9 -4.77 4.32 -16.69
N LEU A 10 -3.79 4.00 -17.54
CA LEU A 10 -2.84 2.91 -17.28
C LEU A 10 -2.01 3.17 -16.03
N ALA A 11 -1.60 4.42 -15.78
CA ALA A 11 -0.88 4.82 -14.56
C ALA A 11 -1.72 4.56 -13.31
N GLY A 12 -3.01 4.90 -13.31
CA GLY A 12 -3.93 4.62 -12.22
C GLY A 12 -4.16 3.11 -12.03
N LEU A 13 -4.35 2.37 -13.11
CA LEU A 13 -4.54 0.91 -13.06
C LEU A 13 -3.32 0.21 -12.46
N VAL A 14 -2.12 0.54 -12.92
CA VAL A 14 -0.87 -0.03 -12.41
C VAL A 14 -0.65 0.34 -10.94
N TYR A 15 -0.99 1.57 -10.55
CA TYR A 15 -0.98 1.98 -9.14
C TYR A 15 -1.90 1.12 -8.28
N PHE A 16 -3.14 0.88 -8.72
CA PHE A 16 -4.08 -0.01 -8.03
C PHE A 16 -3.56 -1.45 -7.95
N LEU A 17 -3.00 -1.98 -9.04
CA LEU A 17 -2.42 -3.32 -9.03
C LEU A 17 -1.28 -3.45 -8.02
N GLY A 18 -0.55 -2.36 -7.74
CA GLY A 18 0.45 -2.28 -6.68
C GLY A 18 -0.13 -2.50 -5.27
N PHE A 19 -1.42 -2.27 -5.03
CA PHE A 19 -2.05 -2.56 -3.74
C PHE A 19 -2.22 -4.06 -3.47
N LEU A 20 -2.35 -4.86 -4.53
CA LEU A 20 -2.66 -6.29 -4.38
C LEU A 20 -1.59 -7.06 -3.58
N PRO A 21 -0.28 -6.94 -3.90
CA PRO A 21 0.76 -7.59 -3.10
C PRO A 21 0.82 -7.09 -1.66
N ALA A 22 0.58 -5.79 -1.41
CA ALA A 22 0.57 -5.25 -0.05
C ALA A 22 -0.65 -5.71 0.75
N ALA A 23 -1.83 -5.70 0.16
CA ALA A 23 -3.05 -6.23 0.77
C ALA A 23 -2.93 -7.74 1.04
N TRP A 24 -2.31 -8.50 0.10
CA TRP A 24 -2.01 -9.90 0.29
C TRP A 24 -1.04 -10.12 1.46
N PHE A 25 0.01 -9.32 1.58
CA PHE A 25 0.94 -9.43 2.70
C PHE A 25 0.25 -9.14 4.03
N TRP A 26 -0.56 -8.08 4.12
CA TRP A 26 -1.34 -7.79 5.32
C TRP A 26 -2.32 -8.92 5.68
N TYR A 27 -3.03 -9.47 4.68
CA TYR A 27 -3.85 -10.67 4.84
C TYR A 27 -3.06 -11.85 5.42
N ARG A 28 -1.84 -12.11 4.90
CA ARG A 28 -0.96 -13.16 5.42
C ARG A 28 -0.54 -12.90 6.87
N ILE A 29 -0.20 -11.66 7.22
CA ILE A 29 0.12 -11.27 8.60
C ILE A 29 -1.06 -11.58 9.52
N LEU A 30 -2.28 -11.19 9.17
CA LEU A 30 -3.47 -11.46 9.98
C LEU A 30 -3.64 -12.97 10.25
N ASN A 31 -3.52 -13.79 9.21
CA ASN A 31 -3.61 -15.23 9.37
C ASN A 31 -2.45 -15.81 10.23
N TRP A 32 -1.22 -15.31 10.09
CA TRP A 32 -0.11 -15.72 10.94
C TRP A 32 -0.28 -15.33 12.40
N LEU A 33 -1.02 -14.24 12.63
CA LEU A 33 -1.43 -13.80 13.97
C LEU A 33 -2.68 -14.54 14.48
N GLY A 34 -3.14 -15.57 13.78
CA GLY A 34 -4.30 -16.38 14.19
C GLY A 34 -5.66 -15.71 13.97
N GLN A 35 -5.72 -14.69 13.10
CA GLN A 35 -6.98 -14.02 12.78
C GLN A 35 -7.58 -14.66 11.52
N GLU A 36 -8.81 -15.17 11.61
CA GLU A 36 -9.51 -15.77 10.46
C GLU A 36 -10.17 -14.68 9.59
N VAL A 37 -9.44 -14.27 8.56
CA VAL A 37 -9.90 -13.25 7.61
C VAL A 37 -9.79 -13.79 6.20
N THR A 38 -10.78 -13.54 5.35
CA THR A 38 -10.68 -13.83 3.91
C THR A 38 -9.86 -12.77 3.19
N PHE A 39 -9.17 -13.15 2.11
CA PHE A 39 -8.38 -12.20 1.31
C PHE A 39 -9.24 -11.02 0.80
N PHE A 40 -10.46 -11.30 0.32
CA PHE A 40 -11.35 -10.25 -0.18
C PHE A 40 -11.73 -9.23 0.92
N ARG A 41 -11.97 -9.70 2.15
CA ARG A 41 -12.26 -8.82 3.29
C ARG A 41 -11.05 -7.96 3.66
N ALA A 42 -9.85 -8.54 3.65
CA ALA A 42 -8.61 -7.82 3.89
C ALA A 42 -8.34 -6.80 2.77
N LEU A 43 -8.48 -7.19 1.49
CA LEU A 43 -8.30 -6.30 0.34
C LEU A 43 -9.26 -5.10 0.39
N ARG A 44 -10.53 -5.34 0.68
CA ARG A 44 -11.53 -4.28 0.84
C ARG A 44 -11.15 -3.30 1.95
N ALA A 45 -10.82 -3.83 3.14
CA ALA A 45 -10.38 -3.00 4.28
C ALA A 45 -9.08 -2.25 3.96
N TYR A 46 -8.17 -2.86 3.20
CA TYR A 46 -6.94 -2.23 2.72
C TYR A 46 -7.26 -1.02 1.83
N CYS A 47 -8.06 -1.22 0.78
CA CYS A 47 -8.37 -0.18 -0.20
C CYS A 47 -9.15 0.99 0.41
N ILE A 48 -10.18 0.73 1.20
CA ILE A 48 -10.93 1.79 1.88
C ILE A 48 -10.05 2.51 2.92
N GLY A 49 -9.23 1.75 3.65
CA GLY A 49 -8.33 2.27 4.67
C GLY A 49 -7.25 3.21 4.13
N GLN A 50 -6.90 3.11 2.82
CA GLN A 50 -5.96 4.05 2.19
C GLN A 50 -6.41 5.51 2.26
N LEU A 51 -7.72 5.77 2.23
CA LEU A 51 -8.25 7.12 2.36
C LEU A 51 -7.91 7.77 3.72
N GLY A 52 -7.65 6.95 4.75
CA GLY A 52 -7.26 7.44 6.08
C GLY A 52 -5.96 8.26 6.11
N LYS A 53 -5.08 8.11 5.11
CA LYS A 53 -3.83 8.90 5.04
C LYS A 53 -4.05 10.39 4.72
N TYR A 54 -5.21 10.74 4.18
CA TYR A 54 -5.58 12.13 3.86
C TYR A 54 -6.19 12.88 5.05
N VAL A 55 -6.59 12.14 6.09
CA VAL A 55 -7.06 12.73 7.34
C VAL A 55 -5.85 13.07 8.22
N PRO A 56 -5.81 14.27 8.84
CA PRO A 56 -4.76 14.61 9.79
C PRO A 56 -4.63 13.57 10.91
N GLY A 57 -3.39 13.12 11.16
CA GLY A 57 -3.12 12.04 12.10
C GLY A 57 -3.13 10.66 11.43
N LYS A 58 -1.94 10.06 11.31
CA LYS A 58 -1.70 8.76 10.63
C LYS A 58 -2.44 7.56 11.26
N ALA A 59 -3.06 7.73 12.42
CA ALA A 59 -3.84 6.71 13.09
C ALA A 59 -5.09 6.28 12.31
N TRP A 60 -5.65 7.16 11.46
CA TRP A 60 -6.88 6.86 10.73
C TRP A 60 -6.77 5.67 9.77
N VAL A 61 -5.63 5.45 9.16
CA VAL A 61 -5.39 4.24 8.34
C VAL A 61 -5.54 2.99 9.19
N VAL A 62 -4.97 2.98 10.39
CA VAL A 62 -5.05 1.86 11.33
C VAL A 62 -6.49 1.65 11.80
N ILE A 63 -7.17 2.74 12.21
CA ILE A 63 -8.55 2.71 12.69
C ILE A 63 -9.48 2.15 11.60
N LEU A 64 -9.43 2.69 10.38
CA LEU A 64 -10.28 2.26 9.28
C LEU A 64 -10.03 0.79 8.89
N ARG A 65 -8.77 0.39 8.71
CA ARG A 65 -8.45 -1.00 8.39
C ARG A 65 -8.90 -1.96 9.48
N THR A 66 -8.66 -1.61 10.74
CA THR A 66 -9.04 -2.44 11.88
C THR A 66 -10.56 -2.57 12.00
N SER A 67 -11.32 -1.47 11.90
CA SER A 67 -12.77 -1.51 11.99
C SER A 67 -13.44 -2.27 10.85
N LEU A 68 -12.92 -2.15 9.62
CA LEU A 68 -13.48 -2.82 8.44
C LEU A 68 -13.17 -4.33 8.40
N VAL A 69 -12.10 -4.77 9.06
CA VAL A 69 -11.75 -6.19 9.15
C VAL A 69 -12.30 -6.83 10.44
N GLN A 70 -12.78 -6.03 11.38
CA GLN A 70 -13.32 -6.50 12.67
C GLN A 70 -14.51 -7.44 12.49
N GLY A 71 -14.56 -8.52 13.27
CA GLY A 71 -15.62 -9.53 13.33
C GLY A 71 -15.45 -10.35 14.59
N GLU A 72 -16.30 -11.33 14.83
CA GLU A 72 -16.28 -12.15 16.05
C GLU A 72 -14.92 -12.84 16.30
N GLN A 73 -14.19 -13.15 15.22
CA GLN A 73 -12.91 -13.87 15.26
C GLN A 73 -11.68 -12.98 15.03
N VAL A 74 -11.84 -11.65 14.96
CA VAL A 74 -10.75 -10.72 14.70
C VAL A 74 -10.54 -9.77 15.86
N GLN A 75 -9.41 -9.93 16.54
CA GLN A 75 -9.02 -9.04 17.63
C GLN A 75 -8.47 -7.71 17.07
N PRO A 76 -9.04 -6.54 17.46
CA PRO A 76 -8.61 -5.24 16.94
C PRO A 76 -7.12 -4.95 17.14
N ALA A 77 -6.54 -5.42 18.26
CA ALA A 77 -5.12 -5.24 18.54
C ALA A 77 -4.20 -6.01 17.60
N MET A 78 -4.60 -7.24 17.22
CA MET A 78 -3.86 -8.04 16.25
C MET A 78 -3.95 -7.43 14.86
N ALA A 79 -5.14 -6.93 14.48
CA ALA A 79 -5.32 -6.22 13.23
C ALA A 79 -4.46 -4.96 13.16
N ALA A 80 -4.43 -4.15 14.24
CA ALA A 80 -3.59 -2.95 14.34
C ALA A 80 -2.08 -3.30 14.28
N ALA A 81 -1.64 -4.33 15.00
CA ALA A 81 -0.26 -4.81 14.92
C ALA A 81 0.12 -5.26 13.50
N GLY A 82 -0.82 -5.91 12.80
CA GLY A 82 -0.64 -6.30 11.41
C GLY A 82 -0.50 -5.11 10.47
N VAL A 83 -1.30 -4.04 10.64
CA VAL A 83 -1.17 -2.79 9.86
C VAL A 83 0.19 -2.14 10.12
N PHE A 84 0.62 -2.09 11.38
CA PHE A 84 1.91 -1.51 11.75
C PHE A 84 3.07 -2.27 11.10
N LEU A 85 3.07 -3.60 11.18
CA LEU A 85 4.12 -4.44 10.59
C LEU A 85 4.16 -4.33 9.06
N GLU A 86 3.01 -4.32 8.41
CA GLU A 86 2.91 -4.12 6.96
C GLU A 86 3.49 -2.75 6.55
N THR A 87 3.06 -1.68 7.22
CA THR A 87 3.52 -0.32 6.94
C THR A 87 5.01 -0.16 7.20
N LEU A 88 5.53 -0.72 8.29
CA LEU A 88 6.96 -0.72 8.60
C LEU A 88 7.76 -1.43 7.50
N THR A 89 7.30 -2.60 7.05
CA THR A 89 7.95 -3.35 5.98
C THR A 89 7.92 -2.57 4.67
N MET A 90 6.79 -1.95 4.33
CA MET A 90 6.64 -1.12 3.14
C MET A 90 7.64 0.05 3.15
N MET A 91 7.72 0.80 4.26
CA MET A 91 8.63 1.94 4.37
C MET A 91 10.09 1.53 4.33
N SER A 92 10.44 0.41 4.94
CA SER A 92 11.81 -0.08 4.93
C SER A 92 12.26 -0.57 3.58
N VAL A 93 11.43 -1.33 2.88
CA VAL A 93 11.77 -1.75 1.50
C VAL A 93 11.89 -0.54 0.59
N GLY A 94 10.99 0.45 0.70
CA GLY A 94 11.10 1.71 -0.04
C GLY A 94 12.38 2.47 0.28
N GLY A 95 12.74 2.56 1.56
CA GLY A 95 13.99 3.16 2.01
C GLY A 95 15.23 2.43 1.48
N VAL A 96 15.22 1.09 1.49
CA VAL A 96 16.31 0.28 0.94
C VAL A 96 16.47 0.53 -0.56
N LEU A 97 15.38 0.53 -1.34
CA LEU A 97 15.42 0.78 -2.78
C LEU A 97 15.96 2.18 -3.09
N ALA A 98 15.51 3.19 -2.34
CA ALA A 98 15.98 4.57 -2.46
C ALA A 98 17.47 4.69 -2.14
N VAL A 99 17.92 4.07 -1.05
CA VAL A 99 19.33 4.14 -0.62
C VAL A 99 20.24 3.36 -1.54
N LEU A 100 19.84 2.21 -2.03
CA LEU A 100 20.60 1.47 -3.04
C LEU A 100 20.82 2.33 -4.30
N TYR A 101 19.80 3.04 -4.75
CA TYR A 101 19.93 3.99 -5.84
C TYR A 101 20.93 5.11 -5.53
N LEU A 102 20.87 5.71 -4.34
CA LEU A 102 21.78 6.75 -3.91
C LEU A 102 23.22 6.23 -3.84
N ILE A 103 23.45 5.05 -3.28
CA ILE A 103 24.78 4.41 -3.20
C ILE A 103 25.39 4.24 -4.59
N ILE A 104 24.60 3.80 -5.57
CA ILE A 104 25.05 3.59 -6.94
C ILE A 104 25.44 4.92 -7.60
N ASN A 105 24.65 5.97 -7.39
CA ASN A 105 24.81 7.26 -8.06
C ASN A 105 25.79 8.21 -7.33
N LEU A 106 26.02 8.03 -6.03
CA LEU A 106 26.88 8.91 -5.21
C LEU A 106 28.30 8.36 -4.98
N ARG A 107 28.72 7.35 -5.74
CA ARG A 107 30.06 6.73 -5.60
C ARG A 107 31.22 7.72 -5.70
N GLY A 108 31.02 8.83 -6.39
CA GLY A 108 32.02 9.91 -6.52
C GLY A 108 32.18 10.82 -5.30
N ASN A 109 31.28 10.73 -4.30
CA ASN A 109 31.32 11.56 -3.10
C ASN A 109 31.33 10.67 -1.83
N PRO A 110 32.50 10.45 -1.21
CA PRO A 110 32.64 9.54 -0.07
C PRO A 110 31.76 9.90 1.13
N GLN A 111 31.55 11.18 1.40
CA GLN A 111 30.73 11.62 2.56
C GLN A 111 29.27 11.27 2.36
N LEU A 112 28.70 11.55 1.19
CA LEU A 112 27.31 11.22 0.86
C LEU A 112 27.12 9.70 0.73
N PHE A 113 28.13 8.98 0.24
CA PHE A 113 28.11 7.52 0.18
C PHE A 113 27.95 6.90 1.57
N TRP A 114 28.82 7.28 2.54
CA TRP A 114 28.73 6.75 3.90
C TRP A 114 27.46 7.18 4.66
N LEU A 115 26.98 8.40 4.38
CA LEU A 115 25.68 8.85 4.88
C LEU A 115 24.53 7.96 4.38
N ALA A 116 24.54 7.63 3.09
CA ALA A 116 23.55 6.73 2.48
C ALA A 116 23.64 5.31 3.07
N VAL A 117 24.85 4.77 3.28
CA VAL A 117 25.06 3.48 3.94
C VAL A 117 24.54 3.49 5.38
N GLY A 118 24.82 4.55 6.14
CA GLY A 118 24.28 4.71 7.49
C GLY A 118 22.75 4.74 7.50
N LEU A 119 22.14 5.48 6.57
CA LEU A 119 20.69 5.53 6.41
C LEU A 119 20.11 4.17 6.03
N PHE A 120 20.78 3.42 5.14
CA PHE A 120 20.40 2.05 4.78
C PHE A 120 20.30 1.16 6.03
N VAL A 121 21.29 1.19 6.88
CA VAL A 121 21.32 0.42 8.13
C VAL A 121 20.16 0.83 9.03
N ILE A 122 19.98 2.13 9.26
CA ILE A 122 18.91 2.66 10.14
C ILE A 122 17.50 2.26 9.64
N VAL A 123 17.27 2.30 8.33
CA VAL A 123 15.97 1.98 7.75
C VAL A 123 15.71 0.47 7.72
N THR A 124 16.76 -0.35 7.52
CA THR A 124 16.64 -1.80 7.41
C THR A 124 16.52 -2.50 8.76
N LEU A 125 17.31 -2.05 9.76
CA LEU A 125 17.39 -2.69 11.07
C LEU A 125 16.00 -2.89 11.74
N PRO A 126 15.10 -1.91 11.79
CA PRO A 126 13.81 -2.07 12.46
C PRO A 126 12.90 -3.14 11.87
N THR A 127 13.17 -3.61 10.63
CA THR A 127 12.37 -4.67 10.00
C THR A 127 12.89 -6.07 10.24
N LEU A 128 14.10 -6.20 10.72
CA LEU A 128 14.66 -7.51 11.03
C LEU A 128 14.05 -8.07 12.32
N PRO A 129 13.76 -9.39 12.38
CA PRO A 129 13.14 -10.02 13.55
C PRO A 129 13.80 -9.72 14.89
N PRO A 130 15.15 -9.65 14.99
CA PRO A 130 15.82 -9.32 16.24
C PRO A 130 15.48 -7.93 16.78
N PHE A 131 15.14 -6.98 15.91
CA PHE A 131 14.89 -5.59 16.28
C PHE A 131 13.40 -5.27 16.44
N PHE A 132 12.52 -5.68 15.52
CA PHE A 132 11.10 -5.36 15.65
C PHE A 132 10.40 -6.17 16.74
N ARG A 133 10.80 -7.43 16.99
CA ARG A 133 10.20 -8.27 18.03
C ARG A 133 10.27 -7.66 19.42
N PRO A 134 11.43 -7.15 19.91
CA PRO A 134 11.49 -6.48 21.20
C PRO A 134 10.58 -5.27 21.30
N ILE A 135 10.52 -4.47 20.25
CA ILE A 135 9.66 -3.27 20.21
C ILE A 135 8.18 -3.66 20.32
N LEU A 136 7.75 -4.60 19.50
CA LEU A 136 6.36 -5.08 19.54
C LEU A 136 6.04 -5.79 20.87
N ARG A 137 6.97 -6.57 21.43
CA ARG A 137 6.81 -7.17 22.77
C ARG A 137 6.65 -6.09 23.85
N PHE A 138 7.45 -5.04 23.81
CA PHE A 138 7.36 -3.94 24.77
C PHE A 138 5.98 -3.27 24.69
N ILE A 139 5.50 -2.97 23.49
CA ILE A 139 4.17 -2.38 23.25
C ILE A 139 3.07 -3.33 23.72
N ALA A 140 3.14 -4.60 23.37
CA ALA A 140 2.15 -5.61 23.74
C ALA A 140 2.09 -5.85 25.25
N ARG A 141 3.24 -5.95 25.94
CA ARG A 141 3.32 -6.07 27.40
C ARG A 141 2.75 -4.86 28.13
N LYS A 142 3.05 -3.64 27.65
CA LYS A 142 2.49 -2.41 28.21
C LYS A 142 0.97 -2.38 28.06
N GLY A 143 0.42 -2.99 27.00
CA GLY A 143 -1.01 -3.17 26.77
C GLY A 143 -1.60 -4.40 27.48
N LYS A 144 -0.83 -5.16 28.28
CA LYS A 144 -1.25 -6.43 28.92
C LYS A 144 -1.80 -7.48 27.93
N ARG A 145 -1.18 -7.60 26.74
CA ARG A 145 -1.66 -8.44 25.64
C ARG A 145 -0.64 -9.54 25.30
N GLU A 146 -0.58 -10.55 26.15
CA GLU A 146 0.37 -11.67 26.02
C GLU A 146 0.15 -12.49 24.74
N GLU A 147 -1.09 -12.62 24.27
CA GLU A 147 -1.43 -13.32 23.02
C GLU A 147 -0.72 -12.71 21.80
N VAL A 148 -0.61 -11.36 21.77
CA VAL A 148 0.12 -10.64 20.70
C VAL A 148 1.60 -10.98 20.75
N VAL A 149 2.19 -11.13 21.94
CA VAL A 149 3.61 -11.47 22.11
C VAL A 149 3.91 -12.85 21.51
N VAL A 150 3.08 -13.84 21.85
CA VAL A 150 3.22 -15.21 21.32
C VAL A 150 3.07 -15.27 19.80
N ALA A 151 2.10 -14.52 19.26
CA ALA A 151 1.88 -14.47 17.81
C ALA A 151 3.04 -13.83 17.04
N ILE A 152 3.67 -12.79 17.61
CA ILE A 152 4.84 -12.11 17.00
C ILE A 152 6.06 -13.05 16.95
N GLU A 153 6.22 -13.95 17.90
CA GLU A 153 7.34 -14.91 17.90
C GLU A 153 7.29 -15.89 16.72
N LYS A 154 6.09 -16.16 16.20
CA LYS A 154 5.89 -17.00 15.02
C LYS A 154 6.33 -16.33 13.71
N LEU A 155 6.57 -15.01 13.70
CA LEU A 155 7.01 -14.28 12.50
C LEU A 155 8.51 -14.49 12.27
N GLY A 156 8.86 -15.50 11.49
CA GLY A 156 10.24 -15.81 11.10
C GLY A 156 10.72 -15.08 9.85
N PHE A 157 12.00 -15.24 9.53
CA PHE A 157 12.63 -14.61 8.35
C PHE A 157 11.94 -14.97 7.03
N ALA A 158 11.52 -16.22 6.84
CA ALA A 158 10.83 -16.64 5.60
C ALA A 158 9.51 -15.90 5.38
N ARG A 159 8.74 -15.61 6.44
CA ARG A 159 7.50 -14.83 6.36
C ARG A 159 7.77 -13.37 6.02
N LEU A 160 8.83 -12.80 6.58
CA LEU A 160 9.26 -11.44 6.26
C LEU A 160 9.80 -11.33 4.84
N ALA A 161 10.55 -12.31 4.34
CA ALA A 161 11.01 -12.34 2.96
C ALA A 161 9.85 -12.30 1.95
N GLN A 162 8.74 -13.00 2.25
CA GLN A 162 7.50 -12.89 1.45
C GLN A 162 6.95 -11.45 1.46
N GLY A 163 6.99 -10.77 2.61
CA GLY A 163 6.60 -9.37 2.75
C GLY A 163 7.51 -8.44 1.96
N TRP A 164 8.83 -8.66 2.03
CA TRP A 164 9.79 -7.89 1.26
C TRP A 164 9.56 -8.02 -0.24
N LEU A 165 9.35 -9.25 -0.74
CA LEU A 165 9.03 -9.48 -2.15
C LEU A 165 7.73 -8.77 -2.55
N ALA A 166 6.69 -8.87 -1.76
CA ALA A 166 5.42 -8.17 -2.01
C ALA A 166 5.61 -6.65 -2.06
N MET A 167 6.45 -6.07 -1.19
CA MET A 167 6.73 -4.64 -1.19
C MET A 167 7.64 -4.20 -2.35
N VAL A 168 8.57 -5.04 -2.80
CA VAL A 168 9.34 -4.77 -4.03
C VAL A 168 8.40 -4.69 -5.24
N LEU A 169 7.42 -5.60 -5.35
CA LEU A 169 6.42 -5.56 -6.41
C LEU A 169 5.56 -4.29 -6.33
N LEU A 170 5.12 -3.89 -5.13
CA LEU A 170 4.40 -2.64 -4.91
C LEU A 170 5.22 -1.43 -5.38
N TRP A 171 6.48 -1.30 -4.94
CA TRP A 171 7.33 -0.16 -5.30
C TRP A 171 7.64 -0.12 -6.80
N THR A 172 7.82 -1.30 -7.43
CA THR A 172 7.99 -1.41 -8.88
C THR A 172 6.73 -0.91 -9.62
N ALA A 173 5.54 -1.30 -9.16
CA ALA A 173 4.28 -0.80 -9.72
C ALA A 173 4.13 0.72 -9.54
N TYR A 174 4.55 1.27 -8.40
CA TYR A 174 4.51 2.72 -8.17
C TYR A 174 5.49 3.48 -9.08
N GLY A 175 6.71 2.97 -9.26
CA GLY A 175 7.67 3.52 -10.22
C GLY A 175 7.18 3.45 -11.66
N LEU A 176 6.54 2.34 -12.04
CA LEU A 176 5.92 2.17 -13.36
C LEU A 176 4.74 3.15 -13.54
N SER A 177 3.92 3.36 -12.52
CA SER A 177 2.85 4.37 -12.53
C SER A 177 3.41 5.77 -12.76
N LEU A 178 4.54 6.14 -12.13
CA LEU A 178 5.22 7.41 -12.39
C LEU A 178 5.72 7.48 -13.84
N SER A 179 6.37 6.43 -14.36
CA SER A 179 6.81 6.37 -15.75
C SER A 179 5.66 6.61 -16.72
N LEU A 180 4.52 5.94 -16.52
CA LEU A 180 3.32 6.11 -17.34
C LEU A 180 2.72 7.52 -17.21
N THR A 181 2.79 8.13 -16.03
CA THR A 181 2.38 9.51 -15.81
C THR A 181 3.25 10.48 -16.62
N LEU A 182 4.57 10.32 -16.62
CA LEU A 182 5.47 11.13 -17.44
C LEU A 182 5.27 10.91 -18.94
N GLN A 183 4.96 9.68 -19.36
CA GLN A 183 4.58 9.41 -20.76
C GLN A 183 3.27 10.08 -21.15
N SER A 184 2.30 10.19 -20.26
CA SER A 184 1.06 10.93 -20.53
C SER A 184 1.32 12.42 -20.82
N LEU A 185 2.44 12.95 -20.34
CA LEU A 185 2.93 14.30 -20.57
C LEU A 185 3.85 14.42 -21.82
N GLY A 186 4.05 13.32 -22.56
CA GLY A 186 4.80 13.30 -23.81
C GLY A 186 6.27 12.87 -23.70
N MET A 187 6.71 12.31 -22.58
CA MET A 187 8.02 11.65 -22.48
C MET A 187 8.08 10.46 -23.44
N LYS A 188 9.19 10.29 -24.18
CA LYS A 188 9.31 9.20 -25.16
C LYS A 188 9.32 7.83 -24.46
N GLY A 189 8.50 6.89 -24.98
CA GLY A 189 8.30 5.58 -24.40
C GLY A 189 9.55 4.68 -24.32
N ALA A 190 10.50 4.86 -25.25
CA ALA A 190 11.76 4.11 -25.23
C ALA A 190 12.60 4.32 -23.95
N MET A 191 12.42 5.45 -23.27
CA MET A 191 13.12 5.75 -22.01
C MET A 191 12.47 5.09 -20.78
N MET A 192 11.27 4.53 -20.92
CA MET A 192 10.50 4.01 -19.77
C MET A 192 11.23 2.90 -19.02
N PHE A 193 11.71 1.89 -19.73
CA PHE A 193 12.34 0.72 -19.08
C PHE A 193 13.74 1.03 -18.59
N SER A 194 14.53 1.80 -19.34
CA SER A 194 15.88 2.20 -18.91
C SER A 194 15.85 3.10 -17.65
N GLN A 195 14.81 3.91 -17.49
CA GLN A 195 14.65 4.82 -16.37
C GLN A 195 13.80 4.24 -15.21
N LEU A 196 13.27 3.02 -15.34
CA LEU A 196 12.41 2.43 -14.31
C LEU A 196 13.07 2.37 -12.91
N PRO A 197 14.35 1.98 -12.76
CA PRO A 197 15.02 2.01 -11.45
C PRO A 197 15.02 3.41 -10.82
N ASN A 198 15.24 4.45 -11.64
CA ASN A 198 15.22 5.85 -11.22
C ASN A 198 13.82 6.27 -10.76
N MET A 199 12.77 5.85 -11.48
CA MET A 199 11.39 6.13 -11.12
C MET A 199 10.98 5.42 -9.82
N VAL A 200 11.38 4.17 -9.64
CA VAL A 200 11.16 3.41 -8.40
C VAL A 200 11.85 4.10 -7.23
N ALA A 201 13.11 4.49 -7.39
CA ALA A 201 13.87 5.18 -6.35
C ALA A 201 13.25 6.55 -6.01
N ALA A 202 12.87 7.34 -7.02
CA ALA A 202 12.27 8.65 -6.83
C ALA A 202 10.95 8.56 -6.03
N VAL A 203 10.06 7.64 -6.43
CA VAL A 203 8.77 7.45 -5.75
C VAL A 203 8.96 6.89 -4.34
N SER A 204 9.88 5.93 -4.15
CA SER A 204 10.11 5.33 -2.85
C SER A 204 10.72 6.36 -1.87
N LEU A 205 11.75 7.10 -2.30
CA LEU A 205 12.35 8.14 -1.46
C LEU A 205 11.36 9.25 -1.11
N ALA A 206 10.60 9.74 -2.10
CA ALA A 206 9.58 10.75 -1.90
C ALA A 206 8.49 10.29 -0.92
N THR A 207 8.05 9.05 -1.04
CA THR A 207 6.99 8.49 -0.17
C THR A 207 7.52 8.28 1.25
N VAL A 208 8.72 7.74 1.42
CA VAL A 208 9.36 7.56 2.73
C VAL A 208 9.59 8.92 3.41
N ALA A 209 10.12 9.91 2.67
CA ALA A 209 10.29 11.27 3.19
C ALA A 209 8.96 11.90 3.61
N GLY A 210 7.92 11.80 2.77
CA GLY A 210 6.58 12.28 3.10
C GLY A 210 5.93 11.52 4.29
N PHE A 211 6.32 10.26 4.49
CA PHE A 211 5.88 9.50 5.67
C PHE A 211 6.54 10.00 6.96
N LEU A 212 7.79 10.44 6.93
CA LEU A 212 8.50 10.96 8.09
C LEU A 212 7.95 12.32 8.56
N VAL A 213 7.36 13.09 7.65
CA VAL A 213 6.69 14.35 8.00
C VAL A 213 5.31 14.05 8.58
N LEU A 214 5.24 14.02 9.92
CA LEU A 214 4.06 13.56 10.67
C LEU A 214 2.85 14.50 10.59
N PHE A 215 3.09 15.80 10.41
CA PHE A 215 2.05 16.83 10.52
C PHE A 215 1.30 17.10 9.22
N LEU A 216 1.86 16.71 8.06
CA LEU A 216 1.24 16.98 6.77
C LEU A 216 0.38 15.79 6.29
N PRO A 217 -0.91 16.00 6.02
CA PRO A 217 -1.81 14.99 5.50
C PRO A 217 -1.26 14.39 4.19
N GLY A 218 -1.05 13.07 4.15
CA GLY A 218 -0.50 12.39 2.98
C GLY A 218 0.89 12.88 2.54
N GLY A 219 1.65 13.59 3.39
CA GLY A 219 2.98 14.12 3.07
C GLY A 219 2.97 15.25 2.05
N LEU A 220 1.87 16.06 2.01
CA LEU A 220 1.72 17.21 1.08
C LEU A 220 2.94 18.11 1.12
N GLY A 221 3.45 18.50 -0.05
CA GLY A 221 4.62 19.36 -0.23
C GLY A 221 5.95 18.63 -0.10
N ALA A 222 6.18 17.91 1.01
CA ALA A 222 7.45 17.20 1.24
C ALA A 222 7.68 16.08 0.21
N ARG A 223 6.64 15.34 -0.11
CA ARG A 223 6.71 14.25 -1.10
C ARG A 223 6.96 14.80 -2.51
N GLU A 224 6.24 15.83 -2.92
CA GLU A 224 6.40 16.46 -4.21
C GLU A 224 7.77 17.09 -4.34
N PHE A 225 8.24 17.79 -3.31
CA PHE A 225 9.58 18.38 -3.29
C PHE A 225 10.68 17.34 -3.49
N VAL A 226 10.65 16.24 -2.73
CA VAL A 226 11.66 15.17 -2.85
C VAL A 226 11.55 14.48 -4.21
N LEU A 227 10.32 14.26 -4.71
CA LEU A 227 10.11 13.65 -6.02
C LEU A 227 10.75 14.48 -7.13
N ILE A 228 10.52 15.80 -7.14
CA ILE A 228 11.10 16.74 -8.10
C ILE A 228 12.63 16.75 -7.98
N ALA A 229 13.16 16.86 -6.75
CA ALA A 229 14.59 16.90 -6.49
C ALA A 229 15.35 15.65 -6.99
N VAL A 230 14.68 14.49 -7.03
CA VAL A 230 15.27 13.25 -7.56
C VAL A 230 15.04 13.10 -9.06
N LEU A 231 13.86 13.50 -9.56
CA LEU A 231 13.51 13.37 -10.96
C LEU A 231 14.35 14.26 -11.88
N VAL A 232 14.58 15.52 -11.49
CA VAL A 232 15.32 16.47 -12.33
C VAL A 232 16.71 15.93 -12.70
N PRO A 233 17.58 15.55 -11.77
CA PRO A 233 18.88 14.97 -12.12
C PRO A 233 18.79 13.58 -12.76
N ALA A 234 17.77 12.78 -12.42
CA ALA A 234 17.62 11.43 -12.97
C ALA A 234 17.21 11.41 -14.45
N LEU A 235 16.41 12.38 -14.87
CA LEU A 235 15.98 12.51 -16.25
C LEU A 235 17.06 13.16 -17.14
N GLY A 236 17.87 14.08 -16.58
CA GLY A 236 18.92 14.80 -17.30
C GLY A 236 18.38 15.65 -18.47
N ASP A 237 19.30 16.27 -19.22
CA ASP A 237 18.95 17.13 -20.34
C ASP A 237 18.47 16.39 -21.61
N GLN A 238 18.47 15.06 -21.57
CA GLN A 238 18.16 14.20 -22.74
C GLN A 238 16.65 13.95 -22.95
N VAL A 239 15.79 14.44 -22.07
CA VAL A 239 14.34 14.22 -22.19
C VAL A 239 13.76 15.17 -23.23
N VAL A 240 13.53 14.66 -24.43
CA VAL A 240 12.77 15.36 -25.45
C VAL A 240 11.28 15.07 -25.27
N CYS A 241 10.51 16.08 -24.87
CA CYS A 241 9.06 15.97 -24.80
C CYS A 241 8.43 16.41 -26.11
N SER A 242 7.51 15.62 -26.65
CA SER A 242 6.73 15.95 -27.84
C SER A 242 5.60 16.95 -27.56
N SER A 243 5.35 17.30 -26.30
CA SER A 243 4.20 18.11 -25.83
C SER A 243 4.50 19.60 -25.67
N GLY A 244 5.66 20.11 -26.12
CA GLY A 244 6.03 21.52 -25.96
C GLY A 244 6.53 21.89 -24.56
N ILE A 245 6.80 20.92 -23.68
CA ILE A 245 7.46 21.15 -22.38
C ILE A 245 8.95 21.31 -22.67
N SER A 246 9.47 22.51 -22.40
CA SER A 246 10.84 22.92 -22.78
C SER A 246 11.89 22.62 -21.71
N SER A 247 11.50 22.30 -20.47
CA SER A 247 12.44 22.02 -19.39
C SER A 247 12.07 20.77 -18.61
N VAL A 248 13.12 20.08 -18.13
CA VAL A 248 12.99 18.87 -17.28
C VAL A 248 12.35 19.22 -15.95
N GLU A 249 12.66 20.40 -15.40
CA GLU A 249 12.05 20.86 -14.15
C GLU A 249 10.54 21.01 -14.27
N LEU A 250 10.07 21.65 -15.36
CA LEU A 250 8.63 21.79 -15.60
C LEU A 250 7.94 20.45 -15.76
N LEU A 251 8.57 19.49 -16.46
CA LEU A 251 8.07 18.11 -16.57
C LEU A 251 7.99 17.43 -15.20
N ALA A 252 9.01 17.57 -14.38
CA ALA A 252 9.06 16.98 -13.03
C ALA A 252 7.97 17.56 -12.12
N VAL A 253 7.77 18.88 -12.13
CA VAL A 253 6.74 19.57 -11.33
C VAL A 253 5.34 19.14 -11.75
N ILE A 254 5.03 19.21 -13.05
CA ILE A 254 3.72 18.81 -13.58
C ILE A 254 3.51 17.30 -13.36
N GLY A 255 4.54 16.49 -13.59
CA GLY A 255 4.49 15.04 -13.39
C GLY A 255 4.22 14.67 -11.95
N ALA A 256 4.84 15.32 -10.97
CA ALA A 256 4.61 15.09 -9.55
C ALA A 256 3.17 15.45 -9.15
N GLY A 257 2.66 16.58 -9.60
CA GLY A 257 1.29 17.01 -9.36
C GLY A 257 0.26 16.07 -10.01
N LEU A 258 0.47 15.72 -11.27
CA LEU A 258 -0.42 14.82 -12.01
C LEU A 258 -0.44 13.42 -11.41
N LEU A 259 0.72 12.85 -11.03
CA LEU A 259 0.81 11.57 -10.35
C LEU A 259 -0.05 11.55 -9.08
N ARG A 260 -0.01 12.63 -8.31
CA ARG A 260 -0.81 12.73 -7.09
C ARG A 260 -2.30 12.74 -7.36
N VAL A 261 -2.73 13.48 -8.38
CA VAL A 261 -4.14 13.53 -8.81
C VAL A 261 -4.60 12.15 -9.28
N ILE A 262 -3.80 11.48 -10.12
CA ILE A 262 -4.09 10.11 -10.60
C ILE A 262 -4.25 9.15 -9.41
N TRP A 263 -3.34 9.17 -8.46
CA TRP A 263 -3.39 8.29 -7.30
C TRP A 263 -4.59 8.56 -6.40
N LEU A 264 -4.88 9.84 -6.14
CA LEU A 264 -6.04 10.24 -5.34
C LEU A 264 -7.36 9.78 -6.00
N ILE A 265 -7.53 10.05 -7.30
CA ILE A 265 -8.72 9.61 -8.03
C ILE A 265 -8.84 8.08 -8.01
N THR A 266 -7.74 7.36 -8.25
CA THR A 266 -7.73 5.90 -8.21
C THR A 266 -8.16 5.38 -6.85
N GLU A 267 -7.65 5.94 -5.76
CA GLU A 267 -8.01 5.53 -4.40
C GLU A 267 -9.48 5.80 -4.06
N ILE A 268 -10.00 6.97 -4.47
CA ILE A 268 -11.40 7.30 -4.27
C ILE A 268 -12.32 6.35 -5.05
N VAL A 269 -12.01 6.09 -6.32
CA VAL A 269 -12.79 5.19 -7.18
C VAL A 269 -12.77 3.77 -6.61
N VAL A 270 -11.58 3.24 -6.29
CA VAL A 270 -11.43 1.88 -5.76
C VAL A 270 -12.12 1.74 -4.40
N ALA A 271 -11.92 2.70 -3.49
CA ALA A 271 -12.59 2.70 -2.19
C ALA A 271 -14.12 2.78 -2.34
N GLY A 272 -14.62 3.60 -3.27
CA GLY A 272 -16.04 3.70 -3.59
C GLY A 272 -16.63 2.38 -4.09
N VAL A 273 -15.95 1.70 -5.01
CA VAL A 273 -16.38 0.37 -5.50
C VAL A 273 -16.44 -0.64 -4.36
N PHE A 274 -15.41 -0.71 -3.51
CA PHE A 274 -15.42 -1.62 -2.37
C PHE A 274 -16.43 -1.23 -1.29
N TRP A 275 -16.71 0.07 -1.11
CA TRP A 275 -17.76 0.54 -0.21
C TRP A 275 -19.14 0.10 -0.68
N LEU A 276 -19.42 0.21 -1.99
CA LEU A 276 -20.68 -0.27 -2.57
C LEU A 276 -20.89 -1.77 -2.31
N THR A 277 -19.83 -2.59 -2.36
CA THR A 277 -19.95 -4.02 -2.02
C THR A 277 -20.33 -4.26 -0.55
N LEU A 278 -19.96 -3.36 0.37
CA LEU A 278 -20.41 -3.41 1.77
C LEU A 278 -21.88 -3.10 1.89
N VAL A 279 -22.32 -2.00 1.27
CA VAL A 279 -23.71 -1.52 1.34
C VAL A 279 -24.66 -2.57 0.73
N ILE A 280 -24.32 -3.09 -0.45
CA ILE A 280 -25.10 -4.14 -1.11
C ILE A 280 -25.14 -5.41 -0.25
N GLY A 281 -23.99 -5.85 0.28
CA GLY A 281 -23.92 -7.05 1.13
C GLY A 281 -24.71 -6.92 2.43
N THR A 282 -24.80 -5.73 3.02
CA THR A 282 -25.67 -5.46 4.20
C THR A 282 -27.14 -5.41 3.82
N PHE A 283 -27.48 -4.84 2.68
CA PHE A 283 -28.87 -4.75 2.21
C PHE A 283 -29.48 -6.14 1.98
N PHE A 284 -28.72 -7.07 1.37
CA PHE A 284 -29.16 -8.45 1.15
C PHE A 284 -29.17 -9.33 2.43
N ARG A 285 -28.52 -8.90 3.50
CA ARG A 285 -28.56 -9.60 4.80
C ARG A 285 -29.63 -9.11 5.77
N LEU A 286 -30.45 -8.14 5.41
CA LEU A 286 -31.57 -7.69 6.23
C LEU A 286 -32.62 -8.81 6.31
N PRO A 287 -33.14 -9.17 7.51
CA PRO A 287 -34.01 -10.33 7.73
C PRO A 287 -35.34 -10.31 6.98
N GLY A 288 -35.67 -9.22 6.30
CA GLY A 288 -36.92 -9.10 5.53
C GLY A 288 -36.89 -9.69 4.12
N VAL A 289 -35.72 -9.95 3.54
CA VAL A 289 -35.60 -10.48 2.17
C VAL A 289 -35.52 -12.01 2.16
N THR A 290 -34.81 -12.60 3.14
CA THR A 290 -34.72 -14.06 3.26
C THR A 290 -35.97 -14.70 3.87
N GLY A 291 -36.72 -13.95 4.71
CA GLY A 291 -37.96 -14.46 5.33
C GLY A 291 -39.12 -14.65 4.35
N ARG A 292 -39.14 -14.01 3.19
CA ARG A 292 -40.17 -14.23 2.16
C ARG A 292 -39.93 -15.47 1.33
N LEU A 293 -38.68 -15.82 1.03
CA LEU A 293 -38.36 -17.00 0.23
C LEU A 293 -38.52 -18.32 1.00
N GLN A 294 -38.50 -18.28 2.33
CA GLN A 294 -38.66 -19.46 3.17
C GLN A 294 -40.14 -19.73 3.55
N LYS A 295 -41.03 -18.72 3.40
CA LYS A 295 -42.46 -18.85 3.69
C LYS A 295 -43.27 -19.46 2.53
N ASP A 296 -42.71 -19.44 1.33
CA ASP A 296 -43.33 -19.95 0.12
C ASP A 296 -42.82 -21.35 -0.30
N ALA A 297 -41.98 -21.98 0.54
CA ALA A 297 -41.58 -23.37 0.33
C ALA A 297 -42.73 -24.31 0.79
N PRO A 298 -43.29 -25.15 -0.03
CA PRO A 298 -44.33 -26.09 0.37
C PRO A 298 -43.76 -27.03 1.44
N SER A 299 -44.52 -27.16 2.56
CA SER A 299 -44.17 -28.10 3.62
C SER A 299 -44.07 -29.53 3.06
N PRO A 300 -42.99 -30.28 3.37
CA PRO A 300 -42.95 -31.68 2.96
C PRO A 300 -44.09 -32.43 3.67
N GLU A 301 -44.96 -33.10 2.88
CA GLU A 301 -45.98 -33.98 3.39
C GLU A 301 -45.36 -35.08 4.26
N PRO A 302 -45.92 -35.39 5.40
CA PRO A 302 -45.46 -36.52 6.21
C PRO A 302 -45.69 -37.81 5.49
N CYS A 303 -44.62 -38.49 5.09
CA CYS A 303 -44.65 -39.83 4.54
C CYS A 303 -45.21 -40.78 5.62
N GLY A 304 -46.46 -41.18 5.46
CA GLY A 304 -47.10 -42.14 6.33
C GLY A 304 -46.44 -43.52 6.16
N ILE A 305 -45.74 -43.96 7.19
CA ILE A 305 -45.37 -45.36 7.38
C ILE A 305 -46.38 -45.95 8.35
N GLU A 306 -47.45 -46.55 7.80
CA GLU A 306 -48.28 -47.50 8.56
C GLU A 306 -47.41 -48.69 8.93
N ALA A 307 -47.16 -48.88 10.22
CA ALA A 307 -46.64 -50.11 10.78
C ALA A 307 -47.77 -51.14 10.84
N GLN A 308 -47.76 -52.10 9.94
CA GLN A 308 -48.50 -53.35 10.14
C GLN A 308 -47.63 -54.32 10.99
N LYS A 309 -48.17 -54.63 12.16
CA LYS A 309 -47.91 -55.79 13.03
C LYS A 309 -46.47 -56.22 13.28
#